data_ccbfaa68d04c57b58ff54887fa7ebe3c
#
_entry.id   ccbfaa68d04c57b58ff54887fa7ebe3c
#
_cell.length_a   1.000
_cell.length_b   1.000
_cell.length_c   1.000
_cell.angle_alpha   90.00
_cell.angle_beta   90.00
_cell.angle_gamma   90.00
#
_symmetry.space_group_name_H-M   'P 1'
#
loop_
_entity.id
_entity.type
_entity.pdbx_description
1 polymer ?
#
loop_
_entity_poly.entity_id
_entity_poly.type
_entity_poly.pdbx_seq_one_letter_code
_entity_poly.pdbx_strand_id
1 'polypeptide(L)'
;CNYPLFLHLITSWEKQTAIHWGMFLGIVLVIALPILFTFTFKQASGDNFVRGFFNWNNSNVETMDNYIVFYLKNLGVMFILPVLSLIFGTKKQRRIMMPALFLWLISEFVLFQPNPYDNNKLMLVSYFFFCVASADFVWDTAVNFCEFTKKRIHILRPVLVTIVAILGTLAAALTMGREAVADYELYSADYVSLCKWVEKNTEPSDIFLTANNHNNAIASLTGRNIVCGSGSFLYFHGLDYAAQEADVKTMYENPEARDSLLEKYNVTYIVIGPWENGSYSIPDINAFAENYDCVYNKNGILVFEV
;
A
#
# COMPACT_ATOMS: atom_id res chain seq x y z
N CYS A 1 -13.43 -10.17 -36.59
CA CYS A 1 -12.21 -9.40 -36.22
C CYS A 1 -11.64 -9.88 -34.90
N ASN A 2 -10.50 -10.54 -34.98
CA ASN A 2 -10.03 -11.43 -33.92
C ASN A 2 -8.64 -11.08 -33.34
N TYR A 3 -8.25 -9.81 -33.27
CA TYR A 3 -6.96 -9.39 -32.75
C TYR A 3 -7.06 -8.83 -31.32
N PRO A 4 -6.06 -9.04 -30.43
CA PRO A 4 -6.00 -8.38 -29.14
C PRO A 4 -6.06 -6.86 -29.35
N LEU A 5 -6.61 -6.12 -28.36
CA LEU A 5 -6.78 -4.67 -28.48
C LEU A 5 -5.48 -3.97 -28.90
N PHE A 6 -4.36 -4.40 -28.37
CA PHE A 6 -3.03 -3.90 -28.68
C PHE A 6 -2.57 -4.28 -30.11
N LEU A 7 -2.80 -5.53 -30.54
CA LEU A 7 -2.53 -5.94 -31.93
C LEU A 7 -3.55 -5.38 -32.93
N HIS A 8 -4.77 -5.14 -32.50
CA HIS A 8 -5.76 -4.43 -33.30
C HIS A 8 -5.35 -2.96 -33.53
N LEU A 9 -4.82 -2.30 -32.49
CA LEU A 9 -4.21 -0.97 -32.61
C LEU A 9 -3.03 -0.95 -33.59
N ILE A 10 -2.23 -2.00 -33.65
CA ILE A 10 -1.06 -2.08 -34.54
C ILE A 10 -1.43 -2.51 -35.97
N THR A 11 -2.43 -3.41 -36.12
CA THR A 11 -2.74 -4.05 -37.44
C THR A 11 -3.96 -3.51 -38.15
N SER A 12 -4.89 -2.86 -37.44
CA SER A 12 -6.05 -2.19 -38.02
C SER A 12 -6.13 -0.74 -37.52
N TRP A 13 -5.14 0.04 -37.88
CA TRP A 13 -5.02 1.45 -37.50
C TRP A 13 -6.05 2.26 -38.31
N GLU A 14 -7.30 2.22 -37.92
CA GLU A 14 -8.29 3.16 -38.39
C GLU A 14 -7.90 4.55 -37.86
N LYS A 15 -7.76 5.52 -38.76
CA LYS A 15 -7.38 6.90 -38.44
C LYS A 15 -8.18 7.47 -37.25
N GLN A 16 -9.45 7.12 -37.16
CA GLN A 16 -10.35 7.58 -36.12
C GLN A 16 -10.00 6.96 -34.75
N THR A 17 -9.63 5.67 -34.70
CA THR A 17 -9.18 4.98 -33.49
C THR A 17 -7.87 5.58 -32.97
N ALA A 18 -6.93 5.88 -33.88
CA ALA A 18 -5.68 6.55 -33.55
C ALA A 18 -5.89 7.94 -32.93
N ILE A 19 -6.83 8.72 -33.50
CA ILE A 19 -7.20 10.05 -32.99
C ILE A 19 -7.78 9.94 -31.57
N HIS A 20 -8.71 9.01 -31.32
CA HIS A 20 -9.30 8.82 -30.00
C HIS A 20 -8.25 8.42 -28.96
N TRP A 21 -7.34 7.50 -29.29
CA TRP A 21 -6.25 7.13 -28.41
C TRP A 21 -5.24 8.26 -28.19
N GLY A 22 -4.94 9.03 -29.22
CA GLY A 22 -4.10 10.22 -29.12
C GLY A 22 -4.71 11.28 -28.19
N MET A 23 -6.01 11.54 -28.32
CA MET A 23 -6.75 12.44 -27.44
C MET A 23 -6.76 11.93 -25.98
N PHE A 24 -7.04 10.65 -25.78
CA PHE A 24 -7.03 10.04 -24.45
C PHE A 24 -5.64 10.18 -23.79
N LEU A 25 -4.58 9.77 -24.49
CA LEU A 25 -3.21 9.89 -24.00
C LEU A 25 -2.82 11.35 -23.75
N GLY A 26 -3.22 12.27 -24.63
CA GLY A 26 -2.98 13.70 -24.46
C GLY A 26 -3.60 14.24 -23.17
N ILE A 27 -4.86 13.90 -22.89
CA ILE A 27 -5.54 14.30 -21.65
C ILE A 27 -4.85 13.68 -20.43
N VAL A 28 -4.53 12.39 -20.49
CA VAL A 28 -3.81 11.69 -19.40
C VAL A 28 -2.47 12.36 -19.12
N LEU A 29 -1.70 12.70 -20.15
CA LEU A 29 -0.39 13.36 -19.99
C LEU A 29 -0.52 14.77 -19.42
N VAL A 30 -1.51 15.56 -19.85
CA VAL A 30 -1.75 16.91 -19.31
C VAL A 30 -2.01 16.85 -17.78
N ILE A 31 -2.71 15.82 -17.33
CA ILE A 31 -3.01 15.64 -15.89
C ILE A 31 -1.81 15.03 -15.15
N ALA A 32 -1.19 14.00 -15.72
CA ALA A 32 -0.16 13.22 -15.06
C ALA A 32 1.22 13.92 -15.01
N LEU A 33 1.60 14.65 -16.09
CA LEU A 33 2.93 15.27 -16.15
C LEU A 33 3.21 16.27 -15.02
N PRO A 34 2.29 17.17 -14.62
CA PRO A 34 2.53 18.03 -13.48
C PRO A 34 2.82 17.24 -12.20
N ILE A 35 2.04 16.20 -11.93
CA ILE A 35 2.21 15.33 -10.75
C ILE A 35 3.56 14.59 -10.83
N LEU A 36 3.90 14.03 -11.99
CA LEU A 36 5.16 13.34 -12.19
C LEU A 36 6.36 14.27 -11.97
N PHE A 37 6.35 15.48 -12.55
CA PHE A 37 7.47 16.41 -12.43
C PHE A 37 7.59 17.07 -11.04
N THR A 38 6.47 17.35 -10.38
CA THR A 38 6.49 18.04 -9.09
C THR A 38 6.71 17.10 -7.91
N PHE A 39 6.29 15.83 -8.05
CA PHE A 39 6.28 14.87 -6.95
C PHE A 39 7.07 13.59 -7.27
N THR A 40 6.64 12.81 -8.27
CA THR A 40 7.17 11.46 -8.51
C THR A 40 8.65 11.46 -8.92
N PHE A 41 9.07 12.36 -9.81
CA PHE A 41 10.47 12.41 -10.22
C PHE A 41 11.40 12.96 -9.15
N LYS A 42 10.91 13.78 -8.22
CA LYS A 42 11.68 14.19 -7.05
C LYS A 42 11.88 13.02 -6.07
N GLN A 43 10.89 12.14 -5.95
CA GLN A 43 11.00 10.91 -5.16
C GLN A 43 11.93 9.89 -5.83
N ALA A 44 11.82 9.74 -7.15
CA ALA A 44 12.62 8.80 -7.92
C ALA A 44 14.11 9.15 -8.01
N SER A 45 14.51 10.34 -7.60
CA SER A 45 15.93 10.74 -7.55
C SER A 45 16.69 10.15 -6.35
N GLY A 46 16.03 9.44 -5.45
CA GLY A 46 16.69 8.61 -4.42
C GLY A 46 17.34 7.37 -5.04
N ASP A 47 18.46 6.92 -4.48
CA ASP A 47 19.21 5.75 -4.93
C ASP A 47 18.31 4.49 -4.94
N ASN A 48 18.35 3.74 -6.05
CA ASN A 48 17.67 2.44 -6.22
C ASN A 48 16.13 2.45 -6.24
N PHE A 49 15.49 3.54 -6.64
CA PHE A 49 14.02 3.60 -6.73
C PHE A 49 13.48 2.58 -7.74
N VAL A 50 14.06 2.50 -8.95
CA VAL A 50 13.75 1.48 -9.94
C VAL A 50 14.95 0.55 -10.10
N ARG A 51 14.77 -0.74 -9.85
CA ARG A 51 15.85 -1.72 -9.89
C ARG A 51 15.39 -3.09 -10.38
N GLY A 52 16.30 -3.83 -11.02
CA GLY A 52 16.06 -5.23 -11.36
C GLY A 52 16.18 -6.10 -10.10
N PHE A 53 15.14 -6.87 -9.80
CA PHE A 53 15.16 -7.82 -8.69
C PHE A 53 14.14 -8.94 -8.94
N PHE A 54 14.61 -10.05 -9.48
CA PHE A 54 13.77 -11.23 -9.70
C PHE A 54 13.42 -11.93 -8.39
N ASN A 55 12.22 -12.47 -8.31
CA ASN A 55 11.70 -13.21 -7.14
C ASN A 55 11.72 -12.40 -5.83
N TRP A 56 11.60 -11.08 -5.92
CA TRP A 56 11.65 -10.15 -4.80
C TRP A 56 10.58 -10.46 -3.73
N ASN A 57 9.41 -10.93 -4.15
CA ASN A 57 8.28 -11.20 -3.25
C ASN A 57 8.54 -12.41 -2.34
N ASN A 58 9.30 -13.39 -2.82
CA ASN A 58 9.67 -14.60 -2.09
C ASN A 58 10.98 -14.46 -1.29
N SER A 59 11.82 -13.48 -1.62
CA SER A 59 13.19 -13.38 -1.06
C SER A 59 13.26 -12.61 0.27
N ASN A 60 12.15 -12.06 0.76
CA ASN A 60 12.09 -11.28 2.01
C ASN A 60 11.63 -12.08 3.24
N VAL A 61 11.62 -13.41 3.15
CA VAL A 61 11.26 -14.31 4.25
C VAL A 61 12.49 -15.07 4.76
N GLU A 62 12.49 -15.42 6.03
CA GLU A 62 13.61 -16.15 6.66
C GLU A 62 13.93 -17.48 5.94
N THR A 63 12.90 -18.13 5.39
CA THR A 63 13.03 -19.34 4.59
C THR A 63 12.41 -19.11 3.21
N MET A 64 13.27 -18.97 2.21
CA MET A 64 12.84 -18.81 0.83
C MET A 64 12.30 -20.14 0.29
N ASP A 65 11.03 -20.15 -0.13
CA ASP A 65 10.44 -21.30 -0.84
C ASP A 65 11.03 -21.43 -2.27
N ASN A 66 10.89 -22.62 -2.86
CA ASN A 66 11.03 -22.74 -4.31
C ASN A 66 10.00 -21.82 -5.00
N TYR A 67 10.40 -21.14 -6.08
CA TYR A 67 9.59 -20.16 -6.79
C TYR A 67 8.16 -20.64 -7.09
N ILE A 68 8.01 -21.83 -7.65
CA ILE A 68 6.71 -22.42 -7.98
C ILE A 68 5.90 -22.73 -6.71
N VAL A 69 6.56 -23.26 -5.68
CA VAL A 69 5.94 -23.58 -4.40
C VAL A 69 5.42 -22.32 -3.72
N PHE A 70 6.19 -21.23 -3.76
CA PHE A 70 5.77 -19.93 -3.23
C PHE A 70 4.46 -19.47 -3.87
N TYR A 71 4.37 -19.45 -5.18
CA TYR A 71 3.15 -19.02 -5.86
C TYR A 71 1.99 -19.99 -5.69
N LEU A 72 2.23 -21.30 -5.61
CA LEU A 72 1.19 -22.27 -5.27
C LEU A 72 0.63 -22.07 -3.86
N LYS A 73 1.48 -21.77 -2.88
CA LYS A 73 1.05 -21.47 -1.51
C LYS A 73 0.22 -20.18 -1.43
N ASN A 74 0.63 -19.14 -2.15
CA ASN A 74 0.01 -17.82 -2.07
C ASN A 74 -1.24 -17.67 -2.95
N LEU A 75 -1.27 -18.25 -4.13
CA LEU A 75 -2.36 -18.11 -5.11
C LEU A 75 -3.23 -19.37 -5.24
N GLY A 76 -2.74 -20.51 -4.78
CA GLY A 76 -3.49 -21.78 -4.83
C GLY A 76 -3.93 -22.13 -6.24
N VAL A 77 -5.20 -22.48 -6.39
CA VAL A 77 -5.83 -22.84 -7.67
C VAL A 77 -5.72 -21.70 -8.70
N MET A 78 -5.66 -20.45 -8.25
CA MET A 78 -5.54 -19.27 -9.11
C MET A 78 -4.12 -19.07 -9.68
N PHE A 79 -3.13 -19.88 -9.30
CA PHE A 79 -1.86 -19.99 -10.01
C PHE A 79 -1.96 -20.95 -11.20
N ILE A 80 -2.72 -22.02 -11.05
CA ILE A 80 -2.84 -23.11 -12.05
C ILE A 80 -3.79 -22.70 -13.18
N LEU A 81 -4.96 -22.15 -12.85
CA LEU A 81 -6.01 -21.84 -13.83
C LEU A 81 -5.58 -20.86 -14.93
N PRO A 82 -4.85 -19.78 -14.66
CA PRO A 82 -4.31 -18.91 -15.71
C PRO A 82 -3.41 -19.66 -16.70
N VAL A 83 -2.53 -20.54 -16.19
CA VAL A 83 -1.64 -21.35 -17.05
C VAL A 83 -2.47 -22.29 -17.94
N LEU A 84 -3.44 -22.97 -17.38
CA LEU A 84 -4.36 -23.84 -18.15
C LEU A 84 -5.16 -23.03 -19.18
N SER A 85 -5.64 -21.85 -18.81
CA SER A 85 -6.36 -20.96 -19.74
C SER A 85 -5.48 -20.45 -20.87
N LEU A 86 -4.20 -20.17 -20.62
CA LEU A 86 -3.23 -19.83 -21.67
C LEU A 86 -3.00 -20.96 -22.66
N ILE A 87 -2.91 -22.20 -22.18
CA ILE A 87 -2.62 -23.37 -23.01
C ILE A 87 -3.87 -23.82 -23.77
N PHE A 88 -4.99 -24.02 -23.06
CA PHE A 88 -6.20 -24.67 -23.56
C PHE A 88 -7.36 -23.71 -23.83
N GLY A 89 -7.25 -22.47 -23.38
CA GLY A 89 -8.31 -21.47 -23.50
C GLY A 89 -8.56 -20.97 -24.91
N THR A 90 -9.64 -20.26 -25.07
CA THR A 90 -10.07 -19.61 -26.31
C THR A 90 -9.16 -18.41 -26.66
N LYS A 91 -9.24 -17.96 -27.92
CA LYS A 91 -8.54 -16.74 -28.35
C LYS A 91 -8.98 -15.52 -27.54
N LYS A 92 -10.23 -15.44 -27.09
CA LYS A 92 -10.75 -14.37 -26.24
C LYS A 92 -10.05 -14.35 -24.88
N GLN A 93 -9.97 -15.48 -24.21
CA GLN A 93 -9.32 -15.64 -22.90
C GLN A 93 -7.84 -15.28 -22.97
N ARG A 94 -7.11 -15.80 -23.95
CA ARG A 94 -5.70 -15.46 -24.17
C ARG A 94 -5.48 -13.96 -24.40
N ARG A 95 -6.40 -13.26 -25.11
CA ARG A 95 -6.31 -11.82 -25.33
C ARG A 95 -6.41 -10.99 -24.05
N ILE A 96 -7.28 -11.41 -23.13
CA ILE A 96 -7.42 -10.77 -21.83
C ILE A 96 -6.16 -11.01 -20.99
N MET A 97 -5.60 -12.22 -21.08
CA MET A 97 -4.47 -12.62 -20.27
C MET A 97 -3.12 -12.06 -20.72
N MET A 98 -2.91 -11.85 -22.03
CA MET A 98 -1.60 -11.42 -22.52
C MET A 98 -1.10 -10.10 -21.94
N PRO A 99 -1.90 -9.01 -21.88
CA PRO A 99 -1.47 -7.78 -21.22
C PRO A 99 -1.21 -7.97 -19.72
N ALA A 100 -2.04 -8.78 -19.06
CA ALA A 100 -1.88 -9.09 -17.64
C ALA A 100 -0.60 -9.89 -17.38
N LEU A 101 -0.30 -10.88 -18.22
CA LEU A 101 0.94 -11.63 -18.15
C LEU A 101 2.16 -10.73 -18.36
N PHE A 102 2.09 -9.82 -19.32
CA PHE A 102 3.15 -8.85 -19.56
C PHE A 102 3.40 -7.96 -18.33
N LEU A 103 2.32 -7.42 -17.74
CA LEU A 103 2.42 -6.62 -16.51
C LEU A 103 2.95 -7.44 -15.33
N TRP A 104 2.52 -8.70 -15.19
CA TRP A 104 3.04 -9.61 -14.17
C TRP A 104 4.54 -9.84 -14.33
N LEU A 105 4.99 -10.16 -15.55
CA LEU A 105 6.40 -10.39 -15.82
C LEU A 105 7.25 -9.16 -15.55
N ILE A 106 6.82 -7.97 -15.98
CA ILE A 106 7.55 -6.74 -15.64
C ILE A 106 7.63 -6.57 -14.13
N SER A 107 6.51 -6.75 -13.42
CA SER A 107 6.48 -6.60 -11.96
C SER A 107 7.33 -7.65 -11.24
N GLU A 108 7.54 -8.83 -11.83
CA GLU A 108 8.36 -9.90 -11.28
C GLU A 108 9.87 -9.61 -11.37
N PHE A 109 10.29 -8.91 -12.43
CA PHE A 109 11.69 -8.64 -12.68
C PHE A 109 12.15 -7.24 -12.28
N VAL A 110 11.19 -6.29 -12.14
CA VAL A 110 11.49 -4.89 -11.89
C VAL A 110 10.70 -4.39 -10.69
N LEU A 111 11.40 -3.87 -9.71
CA LEU A 111 10.83 -3.09 -8.62
C LEU A 111 10.76 -1.63 -9.04
N PHE A 112 9.58 -1.02 -8.87
CA PHE A 112 9.32 0.39 -9.20
C PHE A 112 9.25 1.28 -7.96
N GLN A 113 9.41 0.69 -6.77
CA GLN A 113 9.30 1.35 -5.48
C GLN A 113 10.46 0.94 -4.58
N PRO A 114 10.93 1.81 -3.66
CA PRO A 114 11.92 1.43 -2.65
C PRO A 114 11.44 0.26 -1.80
N ASN A 115 10.17 0.29 -1.38
CA ASN A 115 9.53 -0.82 -0.68
C ASN A 115 9.12 -1.92 -1.68
N PRO A 116 9.71 -3.12 -1.63
CA PRO A 116 9.35 -4.22 -2.53
C PRO A 116 7.86 -4.57 -2.51
N TYR A 117 7.21 -4.52 -1.34
CA TYR A 117 5.80 -4.88 -1.19
C TYR A 117 4.84 -3.96 -1.97
N ASP A 118 5.23 -2.72 -2.24
CA ASP A 118 4.40 -1.81 -3.04
C ASP A 118 4.27 -2.25 -4.50
N ASN A 119 5.21 -3.05 -4.99
CA ASN A 119 5.14 -3.66 -6.32
C ASN A 119 3.98 -4.66 -6.47
N ASN A 120 3.47 -5.21 -5.35
CA ASN A 120 2.27 -6.06 -5.35
C ASN A 120 1.04 -5.37 -5.95
N LYS A 121 0.97 -4.04 -5.92
CA LYS A 121 -0.14 -3.28 -6.53
C LYS A 121 -0.26 -3.55 -8.03
N LEU A 122 0.87 -3.70 -8.73
CA LEU A 122 0.90 -4.05 -10.15
C LEU A 122 0.50 -5.52 -10.38
N MET A 123 0.98 -6.42 -9.51
CA MET A 123 0.59 -7.83 -9.55
C MET A 123 -0.91 -8.03 -9.28
N LEU A 124 -1.52 -7.23 -8.39
CA LEU A 124 -2.96 -7.27 -8.13
C LEU A 124 -3.78 -6.93 -9.37
N VAL A 125 -3.35 -5.93 -10.16
CA VAL A 125 -4.00 -5.60 -11.44
C VAL A 125 -3.93 -6.80 -12.40
N SER A 126 -2.77 -7.41 -12.55
CA SER A 126 -2.60 -8.61 -13.38
C SER A 126 -3.46 -9.77 -12.88
N TYR A 127 -3.46 -9.99 -11.58
CA TYR A 127 -4.23 -11.05 -10.91
C TYR A 127 -5.74 -10.90 -11.16
N PHE A 128 -6.27 -9.69 -11.12
CA PHE A 128 -7.67 -9.43 -11.46
C PHE A 128 -8.03 -9.94 -12.86
N PHE A 129 -7.23 -9.64 -13.87
CA PHE A 129 -7.47 -10.13 -15.23
C PHE A 129 -7.26 -11.64 -15.36
N PHE A 130 -6.34 -12.21 -14.61
CA PHE A 130 -6.18 -13.67 -14.53
C PHE A 130 -7.44 -14.32 -13.95
N CYS A 131 -8.03 -13.75 -12.90
CA CYS A 131 -9.29 -14.24 -12.34
C CYS A 131 -10.43 -14.20 -13.36
N VAL A 132 -10.59 -13.08 -14.07
CA VAL A 132 -11.63 -12.93 -15.11
C VAL A 132 -11.48 -13.96 -16.22
N ALA A 133 -10.28 -14.12 -16.77
CA ALA A 133 -10.03 -15.08 -17.84
C ALA A 133 -10.14 -16.53 -17.37
N SER A 134 -9.72 -16.82 -16.12
CA SER A 134 -9.85 -18.15 -15.52
C SER A 134 -11.28 -18.52 -15.25
N ALA A 135 -12.12 -17.59 -14.81
CA ALA A 135 -13.56 -17.83 -14.61
C ALA A 135 -14.26 -18.15 -15.92
N ASP A 136 -13.98 -17.39 -16.99
CA ASP A 136 -14.51 -17.65 -18.36
C ASP A 136 -14.02 -19.04 -18.86
N PHE A 137 -12.75 -19.38 -18.63
CA PHE A 137 -12.19 -20.68 -18.99
C PHE A 137 -12.83 -21.85 -18.25
N VAL A 138 -13.02 -21.74 -16.93
CA VAL A 138 -13.67 -22.78 -16.12
C VAL A 138 -15.12 -22.98 -16.57
N TRP A 139 -15.84 -21.88 -16.85
CA TRP A 139 -17.19 -21.92 -17.35
C TRP A 139 -17.28 -22.64 -18.70
N ASP A 140 -16.47 -22.23 -19.69
CA ASP A 140 -16.45 -22.84 -21.02
C ASP A 140 -16.07 -24.32 -20.95
N THR A 141 -15.07 -24.67 -20.12
CA THR A 141 -14.64 -26.06 -19.93
C THR A 141 -15.76 -26.91 -19.35
N ALA A 142 -16.47 -26.38 -18.36
CA ALA A 142 -17.60 -27.07 -17.75
C ALA A 142 -18.79 -27.26 -18.73
N VAL A 143 -19.02 -26.27 -19.61
CA VAL A 143 -20.04 -26.39 -20.67
C VAL A 143 -19.64 -27.47 -21.67
N ASN A 144 -18.43 -27.40 -22.23
CA ASN A 144 -17.94 -28.34 -23.24
C ASN A 144 -17.90 -29.77 -22.70
N PHE A 145 -17.52 -29.96 -21.43
CA PHE A 145 -17.53 -31.27 -20.79
C PHE A 145 -18.94 -31.83 -20.64
N CYS A 146 -19.93 -31.02 -20.31
CA CYS A 146 -21.34 -31.45 -20.24
C CYS A 146 -21.90 -31.83 -21.60
N GLU A 147 -21.53 -31.15 -22.68
CA GLU A 147 -21.92 -31.47 -24.05
C GLU A 147 -21.32 -32.82 -24.51
N PHE A 148 -20.03 -33.02 -24.23
CA PHE A 148 -19.32 -34.26 -24.57
C PHE A 148 -19.94 -35.49 -23.91
N THR A 149 -20.40 -35.38 -22.66
CA THR A 149 -20.93 -36.50 -21.87
C THR A 149 -22.42 -36.83 -22.12
N LYS A 150 -23.03 -36.27 -23.20
CA LYS A 150 -24.41 -36.55 -23.62
C LYS A 150 -25.44 -36.57 -22.50
N LYS A 151 -25.81 -35.41 -21.97
CA LYS A 151 -26.96 -35.13 -21.09
C LYS A 151 -27.00 -35.75 -19.69
N ARG A 152 -26.17 -36.70 -19.30
CA ARG A 152 -26.29 -37.35 -17.97
C ARG A 152 -25.67 -36.53 -16.81
N ILE A 153 -24.91 -35.46 -17.09
CA ILE A 153 -24.11 -34.80 -16.05
C ILE A 153 -24.32 -33.27 -16.03
N HIS A 154 -25.55 -32.79 -16.20
CA HIS A 154 -25.84 -31.36 -16.02
C HIS A 154 -25.49 -30.82 -14.61
N ILE A 155 -25.49 -31.72 -13.60
CA ILE A 155 -25.09 -31.40 -12.22
C ILE A 155 -23.57 -31.12 -12.10
N LEU A 156 -22.75 -31.74 -12.95
CA LEU A 156 -21.31 -31.62 -12.82
C LEU A 156 -20.81 -30.19 -13.09
N ARG A 157 -21.48 -29.47 -13.98
CA ARG A 157 -21.14 -28.06 -14.30
C ARG A 157 -21.26 -27.15 -13.08
N PRO A 158 -22.41 -27.01 -12.41
CA PRO A 158 -22.52 -26.19 -11.23
C PRO A 158 -21.61 -26.67 -10.09
N VAL A 159 -21.42 -27.96 -9.94
CA VAL A 159 -20.51 -28.52 -8.92
C VAL A 159 -19.07 -28.11 -9.18
N LEU A 160 -18.58 -28.26 -10.42
CA LEU A 160 -17.21 -27.86 -10.77
C LEU A 160 -16.98 -26.35 -10.56
N VAL A 161 -17.90 -25.52 -11.04
CA VAL A 161 -17.85 -24.06 -10.87
C VAL A 161 -17.87 -23.69 -9.39
N THR A 162 -18.73 -24.33 -8.59
CA THR A 162 -18.83 -24.09 -7.14
C THR A 162 -17.54 -24.49 -6.42
N ILE A 163 -16.95 -25.66 -6.74
CA ILE A 163 -15.67 -26.09 -6.13
C ILE A 163 -14.57 -25.08 -6.44
N VAL A 164 -14.44 -24.67 -7.70
CA VAL A 164 -13.41 -23.68 -8.09
C VAL A 164 -13.66 -22.34 -7.41
N ALA A 165 -14.90 -21.89 -7.31
CA ALA A 165 -15.26 -20.66 -6.62
C ALA A 165 -14.90 -20.74 -5.12
N ILE A 166 -15.24 -21.84 -4.44
CA ILE A 166 -14.89 -22.05 -3.03
C ILE A 166 -13.36 -22.04 -2.86
N LEU A 167 -12.64 -22.83 -3.65
CA LEU A 167 -11.17 -22.90 -3.55
C LEU A 167 -10.48 -21.56 -3.87
N GLY A 168 -11.03 -20.80 -4.83
CA GLY A 168 -10.50 -19.51 -5.21
C GLY A 168 -10.78 -18.38 -4.21
N THR A 169 -11.82 -18.52 -3.37
CA THR A 169 -12.23 -17.49 -2.41
C THR A 169 -12.01 -17.89 -0.94
N LEU A 170 -11.67 -19.13 -0.67
CA LEU A 170 -11.54 -19.67 0.70
C LEU A 170 -10.55 -18.87 1.54
N ALA A 171 -9.38 -18.55 1.00
CA ALA A 171 -8.36 -17.80 1.72
C ALA A 171 -8.88 -16.40 2.11
N ALA A 172 -9.57 -15.72 1.20
CA ALA A 172 -10.18 -14.43 1.47
C ALA A 172 -11.27 -14.53 2.55
N ALA A 173 -12.13 -15.54 2.46
CA ALA A 173 -13.18 -15.78 3.47
C ALA A 173 -12.60 -16.06 4.85
N LEU A 174 -11.53 -16.87 4.95
CA LEU A 174 -10.84 -17.15 6.20
C LEU A 174 -10.15 -15.91 6.76
N THR A 175 -9.53 -15.08 5.91
CA THR A 175 -8.93 -13.80 6.33
C THR A 175 -9.99 -12.86 6.86
N MET A 176 -11.10 -12.69 6.15
CA MET A 176 -12.23 -11.87 6.62
C MET A 176 -12.80 -12.40 7.94
N GLY A 177 -12.93 -13.72 8.09
CA GLY A 177 -13.37 -14.34 9.33
C GLY A 177 -12.41 -14.09 10.48
N ARG A 178 -11.10 -14.12 10.23
CA ARG A 178 -10.08 -13.77 11.22
C ARG A 178 -10.20 -12.30 11.65
N GLU A 179 -10.30 -11.39 10.69
CA GLU A 179 -10.42 -9.96 10.97
C GLU A 179 -11.73 -9.63 11.71
N ALA A 180 -12.84 -10.33 11.41
CA ALA A 180 -14.12 -10.13 12.08
C ALA A 180 -14.11 -10.50 13.58
N VAL A 181 -13.19 -11.37 14.01
CA VAL A 181 -13.02 -11.77 15.41
C VAL A 181 -11.73 -11.20 16.02
N ALA A 182 -10.94 -10.48 15.24
CA ALA A 182 -9.73 -9.84 15.73
C ALA A 182 -10.10 -8.69 16.67
N ASP A 183 -9.44 -8.67 17.83
CA ASP A 183 -9.55 -7.59 18.81
C ASP A 183 -8.15 -6.99 18.97
N TYR A 184 -7.94 -5.83 18.34
CA TYR A 184 -6.70 -5.07 18.47
C TYR A 184 -7.02 -3.58 18.53
N GLU A 185 -6.26 -2.89 19.37
CA GLU A 185 -6.36 -1.48 19.59
C GLU A 185 -5.32 -0.73 18.74
N LEU A 186 -5.77 0.15 17.85
CA LEU A 186 -4.88 0.97 17.03
C LEU A 186 -4.39 2.20 17.80
N TYR A 187 -5.30 2.81 18.58
CA TYR A 187 -5.04 3.94 19.46
C TYR A 187 -5.66 3.68 20.82
N SER A 188 -4.89 3.82 21.90
CA SER A 188 -5.43 3.65 23.23
C SER A 188 -6.50 4.71 23.54
N ALA A 189 -7.41 4.38 24.46
CA ALA A 189 -8.45 5.29 24.90
C ALA A 189 -7.88 6.63 25.42
N ASP A 190 -6.67 6.61 25.98
CA ASP A 190 -5.97 7.78 26.50
C ASP A 190 -5.52 8.71 25.38
N TYR A 191 -4.93 8.16 24.29
CA TYR A 191 -4.59 8.95 23.09
C TYR A 191 -5.82 9.47 22.36
N VAL A 192 -6.91 8.69 22.30
CA VAL A 192 -8.20 9.19 21.76
C VAL A 192 -8.75 10.35 22.58
N SER A 193 -8.61 10.28 23.92
CA SER A 193 -9.04 11.36 24.82
C SER A 193 -8.15 12.60 24.68
N LEU A 194 -6.85 12.43 24.51
CA LEU A 194 -5.92 13.51 24.18
C LEU A 194 -6.33 14.18 22.84
N CYS A 195 -6.56 13.40 21.79
CA CYS A 195 -6.92 13.93 20.48
C CYS A 195 -8.22 14.74 20.50
N LYS A 196 -9.23 14.31 21.26
CA LYS A 196 -10.46 15.10 21.48
C LYS A 196 -10.19 16.42 22.18
N TRP A 197 -9.25 16.45 23.11
CA TRP A 197 -8.84 17.71 23.76
C TRP A 197 -8.09 18.60 22.77
N VAL A 198 -7.17 18.05 21.98
CA VAL A 198 -6.42 18.78 20.94
C VAL A 198 -7.37 19.43 19.94
N GLU A 199 -8.33 18.68 19.38
CA GLU A 199 -9.31 19.23 18.42
C GLU A 199 -10.07 20.43 18.98
N LYS A 200 -10.38 20.43 20.28
CA LYS A 200 -11.19 21.46 20.93
C LYS A 200 -10.37 22.68 21.36
N ASN A 201 -9.10 22.52 21.69
CA ASN A 201 -8.31 23.54 22.40
C ASN A 201 -7.12 24.07 21.60
N THR A 202 -6.91 23.60 20.36
CA THR A 202 -5.79 24.03 19.52
C THR A 202 -6.26 24.39 18.12
N GLU A 203 -5.46 25.19 17.41
CA GLU A 203 -5.76 25.62 16.06
C GLU A 203 -5.27 24.60 15.01
N PRO A 204 -5.89 24.51 13.82
CA PRO A 204 -5.43 23.62 12.73
C PRO A 204 -4.00 23.87 12.26
N SER A 205 -3.47 25.09 12.47
CA SER A 205 -2.12 25.49 12.09
C SER A 205 -1.07 25.10 13.11
N ASP A 206 -1.45 24.69 14.32
CA ASP A 206 -0.52 24.36 15.38
C ASP A 206 0.34 23.17 15.04
N ILE A 207 1.61 23.23 15.47
CA ILE A 207 2.63 22.23 15.20
C ILE A 207 2.99 21.54 16.52
N PHE A 208 2.90 20.23 16.50
CA PHE A 208 3.18 19.39 17.66
C PHE A 208 4.54 18.72 17.56
N LEU A 209 5.34 18.82 18.62
CA LEU A 209 6.47 17.94 18.85
C LEU A 209 5.95 16.62 19.44
N THR A 210 6.13 15.53 18.70
CA THR A 210 5.71 14.16 19.10
C THR A 210 6.76 13.15 18.67
N ALA A 211 6.67 11.94 19.17
CA ALA A 211 7.42 10.82 18.61
C ALA A 211 6.99 10.56 17.14
N ASN A 212 7.96 10.21 16.29
CA ASN A 212 7.74 9.96 14.85
C ASN A 212 7.18 8.56 14.56
N ASN A 213 6.17 8.15 15.29
CA ASN A 213 5.56 6.83 15.18
C ASN A 213 4.76 6.65 13.88
N HIS A 214 4.67 5.40 13.41
CA HIS A 214 3.89 5.03 12.23
C HIS A 214 2.42 5.46 12.34
N ASN A 215 1.79 5.20 13.49
CA ASN A 215 0.43 5.60 13.81
C ASN A 215 0.44 6.75 14.82
N ASN A 216 0.93 7.92 14.42
CA ASN A 216 0.89 9.09 15.29
C ASN A 216 -0.54 9.55 15.51
N ALA A 217 -1.02 9.52 16.78
CA ALA A 217 -2.41 9.83 17.11
C ALA A 217 -2.75 11.30 16.81
N ILE A 218 -1.85 12.24 17.11
CA ILE A 218 -2.07 13.67 16.86
C ILE A 218 -2.29 13.92 15.37
N ALA A 219 -1.36 13.47 14.52
CA ALA A 219 -1.49 13.67 13.08
C ALA A 219 -2.69 12.92 12.48
N SER A 220 -2.91 11.66 12.90
CA SER A 220 -3.93 10.80 12.29
C SER A 220 -5.35 11.11 12.70
N LEU A 221 -5.58 11.47 13.97
CA LEU A 221 -6.93 11.67 14.49
C LEU A 221 -7.35 13.13 14.50
N THR A 222 -6.41 14.08 14.55
CA THR A 222 -6.76 15.52 14.65
C THR A 222 -6.40 16.33 13.40
N GLY A 223 -5.58 15.75 12.50
CA GLY A 223 -5.08 16.47 11.34
C GLY A 223 -4.11 17.62 11.67
N ARG A 224 -3.59 17.69 12.91
CA ARG A 224 -2.57 18.69 13.28
C ARG A 224 -1.22 18.31 12.69
N ASN A 225 -0.40 19.30 12.41
CA ASN A 225 0.95 19.09 11.93
C ASN A 225 1.86 18.58 13.06
N ILE A 226 2.81 17.73 12.70
CA ILE A 226 3.88 17.27 13.57
C ILE A 226 5.24 17.62 12.97
N VAL A 227 6.27 17.78 13.78
CA VAL A 227 7.60 18.18 13.29
C VAL A 227 8.17 17.15 12.33
N CYS A 228 8.08 15.87 12.65
CA CYS A 228 8.57 14.79 11.79
C CYS A 228 7.60 13.61 11.80
N GLY A 229 7.22 13.14 10.62
CA GLY A 229 6.41 11.94 10.45
C GLY A 229 7.22 10.66 10.61
N SER A 230 6.56 9.52 10.39
CA SER A 230 7.22 8.21 10.43
C SER A 230 8.35 8.11 9.40
N GLY A 231 9.57 7.84 9.84
CA GLY A 231 10.75 7.70 9.00
C GLY A 231 10.59 6.67 7.89
N SER A 232 9.88 5.56 8.15
CA SER A 232 9.61 4.55 7.13
C SER A 232 8.74 5.08 5.99
N PHE A 233 7.69 5.85 6.28
CA PHE A 233 6.89 6.48 5.24
C PHE A 233 7.67 7.52 4.45
N LEU A 234 8.41 8.39 5.14
CA LEU A 234 9.20 9.43 4.51
C LEU A 234 10.28 8.83 3.60
N TYR A 235 10.99 7.78 4.08
CA TYR A 235 11.97 7.04 3.29
C TYR A 235 11.37 6.43 2.03
N PHE A 236 10.26 5.69 2.15
CA PHE A 236 9.64 5.04 1.00
C PHE A 236 8.98 6.01 0.01
N HIS A 237 8.75 7.26 0.44
CA HIS A 237 8.33 8.35 -0.45
C HIS A 237 9.50 9.19 -0.99
N GLY A 238 10.74 8.80 -0.69
CA GLY A 238 11.94 9.49 -1.17
C GLY A 238 12.11 10.91 -0.62
N LEU A 239 11.55 11.17 0.57
CA LEU A 239 11.67 12.46 1.26
C LEU A 239 12.89 12.44 2.18
N ASP A 240 13.65 13.52 2.18
CA ASP A 240 14.73 13.71 3.15
C ASP A 240 14.14 14.14 4.49
N TYR A 241 14.37 13.35 5.51
CA TYR A 241 13.83 13.57 6.85
C TYR A 241 14.89 13.43 7.95
N ALA A 242 16.10 13.01 7.60
CA ALA A 242 17.12 12.63 8.58
C ALA A 242 17.46 13.79 9.53
N ALA A 243 17.54 15.01 9.01
CA ALA A 243 17.80 16.20 9.82
C ALA A 243 16.65 16.49 10.79
N GLN A 244 15.39 16.40 10.32
CA GLN A 244 14.21 16.63 11.16
C GLN A 244 14.08 15.56 12.26
N GLU A 245 14.35 14.29 11.93
CA GLU A 245 14.34 13.18 12.90
C GLU A 245 15.40 13.37 13.99
N ALA A 246 16.61 13.78 13.61
CA ALA A 246 17.69 14.09 14.54
C ALA A 246 17.32 15.31 15.42
N ASP A 247 16.71 16.34 14.86
CA ASP A 247 16.27 17.53 15.59
C ASP A 247 15.15 17.18 16.60
N VAL A 248 14.17 16.34 16.22
CA VAL A 248 13.13 15.83 17.14
C VAL A 248 13.77 15.13 18.34
N LYS A 249 14.72 14.23 18.09
CA LYS A 249 15.47 13.56 19.14
C LYS A 249 16.18 14.57 20.04
N THR A 250 16.86 15.55 19.47
CA THR A 250 17.58 16.58 20.21
C THR A 250 16.65 17.42 21.09
N MET A 251 15.45 17.79 20.59
CA MET A 251 14.47 18.54 21.37
C MET A 251 13.99 17.79 22.62
N TYR A 252 13.90 16.46 22.57
CA TYR A 252 13.57 15.68 23.75
C TYR A 252 14.74 15.45 24.69
N GLU A 253 15.93 15.18 24.16
CA GLU A 253 17.08 14.68 24.94
C GLU A 253 18.05 15.79 25.40
N ASN A 254 18.08 16.93 24.74
CA ASN A 254 19.02 18.03 25.03
C ASN A 254 18.30 19.35 25.38
N PRO A 255 18.19 19.69 26.68
CA PRO A 255 17.53 20.93 27.10
C PRO A 255 18.18 22.22 26.55
N GLU A 256 19.52 22.24 26.39
CA GLU A 256 20.23 23.44 25.93
C GLU A 256 19.94 23.79 24.47
N ALA A 257 19.71 22.82 23.63
CA ALA A 257 19.40 23.01 22.20
C ALA A 257 17.91 23.09 21.88
N ARG A 258 17.06 22.77 22.86
CA ARG A 258 15.61 22.62 22.68
C ARG A 258 14.94 23.87 22.12
N ASP A 259 15.10 25.00 22.80
CA ASP A 259 14.35 26.23 22.48
C ASP A 259 14.63 26.74 21.06
N SER A 260 15.91 26.69 20.63
CA SER A 260 16.27 27.07 19.28
C SER A 260 15.67 26.19 18.19
N LEU A 261 15.47 24.90 18.49
CA LEU A 261 14.85 23.96 17.57
C LEU A 261 13.32 24.07 17.59
N LEU A 262 12.71 24.32 18.74
CA LEU A 262 11.27 24.61 18.83
C LEU A 262 10.92 25.85 18.01
N GLU A 263 11.71 26.92 18.11
CA GLU A 263 11.58 28.13 17.29
C GLU A 263 11.77 27.83 15.79
N LYS A 264 12.82 27.07 15.43
CA LYS A 264 13.10 26.67 14.03
C LYS A 264 11.92 26.01 13.34
N TYR A 265 11.18 25.18 14.07
CA TYR A 265 10.04 24.44 13.54
C TYR A 265 8.69 25.07 13.87
N ASN A 266 8.64 26.23 14.51
CA ASN A 266 7.43 26.89 14.99
C ASN A 266 6.55 25.95 15.81
N VAL A 267 7.15 25.19 16.72
CA VAL A 267 6.43 24.24 17.57
C VAL A 267 5.56 25.02 18.56
N THR A 268 4.27 24.68 18.62
CA THR A 268 3.31 25.27 19.57
C THR A 268 3.06 24.37 20.76
N TYR A 269 3.13 23.06 20.59
CA TYR A 269 2.87 22.09 21.66
C TYR A 269 3.88 20.96 21.68
N ILE A 270 4.26 20.54 22.90
CA ILE A 270 5.14 19.39 23.14
C ILE A 270 4.30 18.30 23.83
N VAL A 271 4.28 17.10 23.24
CA VAL A 271 3.63 15.92 23.83
C VAL A 271 4.69 15.05 24.52
N ILE A 272 4.41 14.63 25.77
CA ILE A 272 5.23 13.62 26.47
C ILE A 272 4.28 12.55 27.01
N GLY A 273 4.36 11.38 26.42
CA GLY A 273 3.56 10.22 26.78
C GLY A 273 4.36 8.92 26.69
N PRO A 274 3.69 7.78 26.76
CA PRO A 274 4.35 6.48 26.63
C PRO A 274 5.20 6.30 25.38
N TRP A 275 4.79 6.88 24.25
CA TRP A 275 5.52 6.77 22.99
C TRP A 275 6.81 7.59 22.99
N GLU A 276 6.76 8.82 23.51
CA GLU A 276 7.92 9.69 23.61
C GLU A 276 8.94 9.12 24.60
N ASN A 277 8.47 8.67 25.78
CA ASN A 277 9.30 8.03 26.78
C ASN A 277 9.89 6.68 26.30
N GLY A 278 9.21 5.99 25.41
CA GLY A 278 9.71 4.74 24.81
C GLY A 278 10.69 4.96 23.66
N SER A 279 10.66 6.14 23.03
CA SER A 279 11.46 6.45 21.84
C SER A 279 12.70 7.28 22.14
N TYR A 280 12.67 8.13 23.21
CA TYR A 280 13.70 9.08 23.54
C TYR A 280 14.12 8.97 25.00
N SER A 281 15.41 9.27 25.27
CA SER A 281 15.94 9.36 26.63
C SER A 281 15.67 10.76 27.19
N ILE A 282 14.45 10.98 27.72
CA ILE A 282 14.06 12.27 28.30
C ILE A 282 14.67 12.38 29.70
N PRO A 283 15.69 13.25 29.92
CA PRO A 283 16.48 13.24 31.16
C PRO A 283 15.68 13.71 32.37
N ASP A 284 14.83 14.72 32.20
CA ASP A 284 13.99 15.26 33.26
C ASP A 284 12.69 15.84 32.69
N ILE A 285 11.57 15.21 33.03
CA ILE A 285 10.24 15.71 32.63
C ILE A 285 9.89 17.01 33.37
N ASN A 286 10.38 17.21 34.59
CA ASN A 286 10.10 18.44 35.36
C ASN A 286 10.70 19.67 34.70
N ALA A 287 11.83 19.52 34.00
CA ALA A 287 12.43 20.61 33.24
C ALA A 287 11.50 21.17 32.13
N PHE A 288 10.57 20.37 31.63
CA PHE A 288 9.53 20.89 30.73
C PHE A 288 8.51 21.73 31.47
N ALA A 289 8.07 21.28 32.65
CA ALA A 289 7.09 22.01 33.48
C ALA A 289 7.65 23.32 34.11
N GLU A 290 8.98 23.44 34.21
CA GLU A 290 9.62 24.68 34.64
C GLU A 290 9.69 25.74 33.54
N ASN A 291 9.70 25.34 32.29
CA ASN A 291 9.91 26.24 31.14
C ASN A 291 8.66 26.45 30.29
N TYR A 292 7.68 25.53 30.33
CA TYR A 292 6.47 25.57 29.50
C TYR A 292 5.21 25.28 30.30
N ASP A 293 4.09 25.87 29.92
CA ASP A 293 2.81 25.69 30.60
C ASP A 293 2.20 24.32 30.30
N CYS A 294 1.98 23.52 31.34
CA CYS A 294 1.33 22.21 31.19
C CYS A 294 -0.18 22.38 31.02
N VAL A 295 -0.68 22.30 29.77
CA VAL A 295 -2.09 22.52 29.40
C VAL A 295 -2.92 21.25 29.40
N TYR A 296 -2.28 20.09 29.40
CA TYR A 296 -2.95 18.78 29.51
C TYR A 296 -2.12 17.82 30.36
N ASN A 297 -2.74 17.17 31.33
CA ASN A 297 -2.11 16.16 32.19
C ASN A 297 -3.14 15.11 32.58
N LYS A 298 -3.19 13.99 31.82
CA LYS A 298 -4.08 12.85 32.12
C LYS A 298 -3.45 11.54 31.69
N ASN A 299 -3.59 10.52 32.54
CA ASN A 299 -3.24 9.13 32.26
C ASN A 299 -1.79 8.95 31.77
N GLY A 300 -0.86 9.73 32.34
CA GLY A 300 0.55 9.65 31.96
C GLY A 300 0.91 10.31 30.63
N ILE A 301 0.00 11.11 30.06
CA ILE A 301 0.26 11.95 28.89
C ILE A 301 0.22 13.40 29.31
N LEU A 302 1.28 14.14 28.99
CA LEU A 302 1.43 15.56 29.23
C LEU A 302 1.47 16.31 27.90
N VAL A 303 0.86 17.51 27.87
CA VAL A 303 1.04 18.46 26.75
C VAL A 303 1.45 19.79 27.34
N PHE A 304 2.55 20.32 26.81
CA PHE A 304 3.08 21.63 27.17
C PHE A 304 2.89 22.59 26.01
N GLU A 305 2.47 23.80 26.32
CA GLU A 305 2.40 24.94 25.38
C GLU A 305 3.73 25.69 25.42
N VAL A 306 4.28 26.02 24.20
CA VAL A 306 5.58 26.67 24.01
C VAL A 306 5.46 28.17 23.85
#